data_e8158efe11b94bd11a5e12eb5189d548
#
_entry.id   e8158efe11b94bd11a5e12eb5189d548
#
_cell.length_a   1.000
_cell.length_b   1.000
_cell.length_c   1.000
_cell.angle_alpha   90.00
_cell.angle_beta   90.00
_cell.angle_gamma   90.00
#
_symmetry.space_group_name_H-M   'P 1'
#
loop_
_entity.id
_entity.type
_entity.pdbx_description
1 polymer ?
#
loop_
_entity_poly.entity_id
_entity_poly.type
_entity_poly.pdbx_seq_one_letter_code
_entity_poly.pdbx_strand_id
1 'polypeptide(L)'
;MKTIVGFLSREHGLNVLQTLIKNSHFKVITVFTHKLNPKSQDKTREVRKDFQKFIDLCKQENIELITIDNKDTEIKCPNCDFIVEVSWRYLISPKIVKKANILAFGIHRGKLPDYAGAEPIKQAVLKNEKEIILSAHHLEPKIDGGKVITTESHKINYNQKMNQKENIENIRNEIT
;
A
#
# COMPACT_ATOMS: atom_id res chain seq x y z
N MET A 1 -21.21 10.44 4.37
CA MET A 1 -19.81 9.98 4.35
C MET A 1 -19.63 8.92 3.28
N LYS A 2 -18.56 8.98 2.51
CA LYS A 2 -18.21 7.93 1.53
C LYS A 2 -17.51 6.78 2.24
N THR A 3 -17.87 5.55 1.89
CA THR A 3 -17.31 4.34 2.51
C THR A 3 -16.04 3.86 1.81
N ILE A 4 -15.08 3.40 2.61
CA ILE A 4 -13.79 2.89 2.11
C ILE A 4 -13.53 1.48 2.62
N VAL A 5 -13.06 0.61 1.73
CA VAL A 5 -12.41 -0.65 2.05
C VAL A 5 -10.92 -0.52 1.72
N GLY A 6 -10.06 -0.78 2.70
CA GLY A 6 -8.62 -0.71 2.57
C GLY A 6 -7.97 -2.08 2.38
N PHE A 7 -7.11 -2.23 1.39
CA PHE A 7 -6.12 -3.30 1.26
C PHE A 7 -4.76 -2.74 1.63
N LEU A 8 -4.52 -2.60 2.94
CA LEU A 8 -3.46 -1.79 3.51
C LEU A 8 -2.46 -2.64 4.30
N SER A 9 -1.18 -2.43 4.05
CA SER A 9 -0.15 -3.19 4.72
C SER A 9 1.09 -2.33 4.95
N ARG A 10 1.92 -2.70 5.95
CA ARG A 10 3.14 -2.01 6.35
C ARG A 10 2.88 -0.61 6.90
N GLU A 11 3.94 0.07 7.37
CA GLU A 11 3.84 1.45 7.91
C GLU A 11 3.21 2.40 6.89
N HIS A 12 3.54 2.26 5.60
CA HIS A 12 2.95 3.07 4.54
C HIS A 12 1.41 2.92 4.48
N GLY A 13 0.90 1.68 4.50
CA GLY A 13 -0.55 1.44 4.56
C GLY A 13 -1.19 1.92 5.87
N LEU A 14 -0.45 1.86 6.99
CA LEU A 14 -0.90 2.38 8.28
C LEU A 14 -1.06 3.91 8.24
N ASN A 15 -0.11 4.62 7.66
CA ASN A 15 -0.17 6.09 7.55
C ASN A 15 -1.32 6.54 6.64
N VAL A 16 -1.57 5.82 5.56
CA VAL A 16 -2.74 6.05 4.70
C VAL A 16 -4.04 5.80 5.48
N LEU A 17 -4.13 4.71 6.25
CA LEU A 17 -5.29 4.43 7.11
C LEU A 17 -5.55 5.56 8.10
N GLN A 18 -4.52 6.03 8.80
CA GLN A 18 -4.63 7.17 9.74
C GLN A 18 -5.13 8.45 9.06
N THR A 19 -4.64 8.71 7.84
CA THR A 19 -5.06 9.88 7.06
C THR A 19 -6.53 9.78 6.64
N LEU A 20 -6.97 8.60 6.21
CA LEU A 20 -8.36 8.35 5.83
C LEU A 20 -9.33 8.51 7.03
N ILE A 21 -8.93 8.00 8.21
CA ILE A 21 -9.72 8.10 9.44
C ILE A 21 -9.90 9.57 9.90
N LYS A 22 -8.84 10.36 9.79
CA LYS A 22 -8.88 11.80 10.17
C LYS A 22 -9.77 12.64 9.26
N ASN A 23 -10.10 12.15 8.08
CA ASN A 23 -10.91 12.91 7.11
C ASN A 23 -12.41 12.63 7.30
N SER A 24 -13.16 13.63 7.74
CA SER A 24 -14.60 13.50 8.04
C SER A 24 -15.50 13.18 6.84
N HIS A 25 -14.99 13.28 5.61
CA HIS A 25 -15.75 12.90 4.40
C HIS A 25 -15.79 11.39 4.17
N PHE A 26 -14.90 10.64 4.82
CA PHE A 26 -14.74 9.21 4.63
C PHE A 26 -15.05 8.40 5.89
N LYS A 27 -15.52 7.17 5.69
CA LYS A 27 -15.66 6.15 6.71
C LYS A 27 -14.97 4.89 6.23
N VAL A 28 -13.87 4.50 6.86
CA VAL A 28 -13.25 3.20 6.65
C VAL A 28 -14.11 2.15 7.33
N ILE A 29 -14.59 1.16 6.58
CA ILE A 29 -15.49 0.11 7.11
C ILE A 29 -14.78 -1.22 7.32
N THR A 30 -13.82 -1.57 6.46
CA THR A 30 -13.05 -2.82 6.55
C THR A 30 -11.63 -2.58 6.09
N VAL A 31 -10.67 -3.16 6.79
CA VAL A 31 -9.25 -3.20 6.39
C VAL A 31 -8.81 -4.65 6.22
N PHE A 32 -8.38 -4.99 5.03
CA PHE A 32 -7.63 -6.21 4.74
C PHE A 32 -6.14 -5.93 4.90
N THR A 33 -5.44 -6.75 5.66
CA THR A 33 -3.99 -6.62 5.88
C THR A 33 -3.31 -7.98 5.91
N HIS A 34 -1.97 -7.98 5.93
CA HIS A 34 -1.18 -9.19 6.16
C HIS A 34 -0.68 -9.20 7.61
N LYS A 35 -0.82 -10.31 8.30
CA LYS A 35 -0.25 -10.51 9.63
C LYS A 35 1.24 -10.86 9.55
N LEU A 36 1.59 -11.73 8.63
CA LEU A 36 2.92 -12.34 8.55
C LEU A 36 3.83 -11.62 7.53
N ASN A 37 5.13 -11.69 7.75
CA ASN A 37 6.13 -11.27 6.77
C ASN A 37 6.02 -12.10 5.48
N PRO A 38 6.37 -11.55 4.29
CA PRO A 38 6.39 -12.33 3.06
C PRO A 38 7.54 -13.34 3.07
N LYS A 39 7.32 -14.54 2.52
CA LYS A 39 8.35 -15.60 2.43
C LYS A 39 9.63 -15.14 1.73
N SER A 40 9.53 -14.19 0.81
CA SER A 40 10.68 -13.62 0.10
C SER A 40 11.61 -12.79 0.98
N GLN A 41 11.11 -12.30 2.12
CA GLN A 41 11.88 -11.47 3.07
C GLN A 41 12.19 -12.22 4.36
N ASP A 42 11.32 -13.16 4.74
CA ASP A 42 11.43 -13.92 5.97
C ASP A 42 10.88 -15.33 5.76
N LYS A 43 11.77 -16.34 5.75
CA LYS A 43 11.40 -17.74 5.54
C LYS A 43 10.55 -18.30 6.68
N THR A 44 10.73 -17.80 7.91
CA THR A 44 9.98 -18.21 9.10
C THR A 44 8.59 -17.60 9.14
N ARG A 45 8.37 -16.52 8.39
CA ARG A 45 7.11 -15.79 8.35
C ARG A 45 6.66 -15.32 9.72
N GLU A 46 7.55 -14.66 10.44
CA GLU A 46 7.20 -14.02 11.70
C GLU A 46 6.10 -12.97 11.52
N VAL A 47 5.44 -12.64 12.64
CA VAL A 47 4.45 -11.56 12.66
C VAL A 47 5.16 -10.23 12.37
N ARG A 48 4.59 -9.43 11.49
CA ARG A 48 5.12 -8.10 11.16
C ARG A 48 5.14 -7.19 12.38
N LYS A 49 6.20 -6.43 12.54
CA LYS A 49 6.39 -5.49 13.67
C LYS A 49 5.29 -4.43 13.76
N ASP A 50 4.77 -3.99 12.61
CA ASP A 50 3.71 -2.97 12.50
C ASP A 50 2.29 -3.54 12.65
N PHE A 51 2.11 -4.86 12.71
CA PHE A 51 0.79 -5.48 12.73
C PHE A 51 -0.03 -5.11 13.98
N GLN A 52 0.61 -5.02 15.14
CA GLN A 52 -0.09 -4.61 16.38
C GLN A 52 -0.70 -3.21 16.26
N LYS A 53 -0.03 -2.27 15.57
CA LYS A 53 -0.56 -0.93 15.33
C LYS A 53 -1.85 -0.94 14.51
N PHE A 54 -1.98 -1.87 13.54
CA PHE A 54 -3.24 -2.05 12.80
C PHE A 54 -4.37 -2.55 13.71
N ILE A 55 -4.06 -3.52 14.59
CA ILE A 55 -5.05 -4.04 15.55
C ILE A 55 -5.57 -2.92 16.44
N ASP A 56 -4.64 -2.17 17.05
CA ASP A 56 -4.98 -1.14 18.03
C ASP A 56 -5.81 -0.02 17.38
N LEU A 57 -5.36 0.45 16.21
CA LEU A 57 -6.07 1.51 15.47
C LEU A 57 -7.46 1.06 15.00
N CYS A 58 -7.57 -0.11 14.39
CA CYS A 58 -8.85 -0.61 13.90
C CYS A 58 -9.83 -0.87 15.06
N LYS A 59 -9.34 -1.36 16.20
CA LYS A 59 -10.15 -1.54 17.41
C LYS A 59 -10.65 -0.20 17.97
N GLN A 60 -9.76 0.79 18.07
CA GLN A 60 -10.11 2.14 18.55
C GLN A 60 -11.20 2.79 17.68
N GLU A 61 -11.09 2.65 16.37
CA GLU A 61 -11.98 3.29 15.39
C GLU A 61 -13.18 2.42 15.00
N ASN A 62 -13.34 1.26 15.63
CA ASN A 62 -14.40 0.27 15.33
C ASN A 62 -14.44 -0.13 13.85
N ILE A 63 -13.25 -0.39 13.28
CA ILE A 63 -13.05 -0.84 11.90
C ILE A 63 -12.83 -2.35 11.91
N GLU A 64 -13.50 -3.08 11.01
CA GLU A 64 -13.28 -4.50 10.83
C GLU A 64 -11.87 -4.74 10.24
N LEU A 65 -11.03 -5.53 10.94
CA LEU A 65 -9.68 -5.90 10.49
C LEU A 65 -9.63 -7.39 10.11
N ILE A 66 -9.32 -7.68 8.87
CA ILE A 66 -9.23 -9.04 8.32
C ILE A 66 -7.82 -9.33 7.83
N THR A 67 -7.24 -10.46 8.27
CA THR A 67 -5.89 -10.86 7.86
C THR A 67 -5.92 -11.88 6.72
N ILE A 68 -5.14 -11.61 5.67
CA ILE A 68 -5.01 -12.46 4.49
C ILE A 68 -3.53 -12.76 4.26
N ASP A 69 -3.07 -13.94 4.64
CA ASP A 69 -1.67 -14.37 4.51
C ASP A 69 -1.44 -15.48 3.46
N ASN A 70 -2.52 -15.96 2.85
CA ASN A 70 -2.49 -16.89 1.73
C ASN A 70 -3.23 -16.29 0.53
N LYS A 71 -2.62 -16.35 -0.65
CA LYS A 71 -3.19 -15.86 -1.92
C LYS A 71 -4.49 -16.55 -2.32
N ASP A 72 -4.68 -17.80 -1.87
CA ASP A 72 -5.83 -18.64 -2.20
C ASP A 72 -7.01 -18.44 -1.21
N THR A 73 -6.85 -17.57 -0.21
CA THR A 73 -7.93 -17.24 0.72
C THR A 73 -9.02 -16.45 0.00
N GLU A 74 -10.26 -16.91 0.09
CA GLU A 74 -11.39 -16.16 -0.43
C GLU A 74 -11.57 -14.85 0.36
N ILE A 75 -11.62 -13.73 -0.35
CA ILE A 75 -11.83 -12.41 0.23
C ILE A 75 -13.29 -12.00 0.05
N LYS A 76 -14.03 -11.93 1.15
CA LYS A 76 -15.40 -11.42 1.18
C LYS A 76 -15.38 -9.91 1.36
N CYS A 77 -15.18 -9.19 0.28
CA CYS A 77 -15.16 -7.73 0.28
C CYS A 77 -16.58 -7.16 0.27
N PRO A 78 -16.96 -6.27 1.22
CA PRO A 78 -18.24 -5.59 1.18
C PRO A 78 -18.33 -4.59 0.03
N ASN A 79 -19.54 -4.18 -0.37
CA ASN A 79 -19.72 -3.05 -1.27
C ASN A 79 -19.32 -1.76 -0.57
N CYS A 80 -18.67 -0.86 -1.30
CA CYS A 80 -18.16 0.42 -0.78
C CYS A 80 -18.12 1.48 -1.89
N ASP A 81 -17.83 2.72 -1.52
CA ASP A 81 -17.61 3.77 -2.51
C ASP A 81 -16.19 3.68 -3.10
N PHE A 82 -15.19 3.41 -2.27
CA PHE A 82 -13.79 3.32 -2.70
C PHE A 82 -13.11 2.07 -2.18
N ILE A 83 -12.22 1.52 -3.00
CA ILE A 83 -11.20 0.55 -2.58
C ILE A 83 -9.84 1.24 -2.72
N VAL A 84 -9.06 1.22 -1.63
CA VAL A 84 -7.70 1.79 -1.58
C VAL A 84 -6.70 0.68 -1.32
N GLU A 85 -5.71 0.54 -2.19
CA GLU A 85 -4.62 -0.44 -2.06
C GLU A 85 -3.30 0.26 -1.78
N VAL A 86 -2.59 -0.21 -0.74
CA VAL A 86 -1.24 0.25 -0.41
C VAL A 86 -0.40 -0.89 0.17
N SER A 87 0.71 -1.20 -0.48
CA SER A 87 1.64 -2.25 -0.05
C SER A 87 1.00 -3.64 0.10
N TRP A 88 -0.02 -3.92 -0.67
CA TRP A 88 -0.67 -5.22 -0.74
C TRP A 88 0.17 -6.21 -1.57
N ARG A 89 0.12 -7.52 -1.24
CA ARG A 89 1.01 -8.52 -1.87
C ARG A 89 0.40 -9.26 -3.04
N TYR A 90 -0.92 -9.29 -3.10
CA TYR A 90 -1.63 -10.16 -4.04
C TYR A 90 -2.41 -9.32 -5.05
N LEU A 91 -2.66 -9.91 -6.20
CA LEU A 91 -3.54 -9.28 -7.17
C LEU A 91 -4.96 -9.20 -6.61
N ILE A 92 -5.56 -8.03 -6.65
CA ILE A 92 -6.97 -7.83 -6.29
C ILE A 92 -7.82 -8.22 -7.50
N SER A 93 -8.69 -9.22 -7.31
CA SER A 93 -9.47 -9.76 -8.42
C SER A 93 -10.49 -8.75 -8.97
N PRO A 94 -10.85 -8.84 -10.26
CA PRO A 94 -11.90 -7.99 -10.84
C PRO A 94 -13.25 -8.07 -10.12
N LYS A 95 -13.56 -9.22 -9.51
CA LYS A 95 -14.77 -9.41 -8.68
C LYS A 95 -14.75 -8.49 -7.45
N ILE A 96 -13.58 -8.29 -6.85
CA ILE A 96 -13.39 -7.38 -5.71
C ILE A 96 -13.41 -5.94 -6.18
N VAL A 97 -12.67 -5.60 -7.24
CA VAL A 97 -12.63 -4.24 -7.81
C VAL A 97 -14.03 -3.71 -8.11
N LYS A 98 -14.92 -4.56 -8.64
CA LYS A 98 -16.33 -4.22 -8.92
C LYS A 98 -17.19 -3.94 -7.67
N LYS A 99 -16.67 -4.15 -6.45
CA LYS A 99 -17.35 -3.76 -5.20
C LYS A 99 -17.24 -2.28 -4.89
N ALA A 100 -16.33 -1.56 -5.55
CA ALA A 100 -16.20 -0.12 -5.46
C ALA A 100 -17.20 0.56 -6.40
N ASN A 101 -18.13 1.34 -5.84
CA ASN A 101 -19.14 2.06 -6.62
C ASN A 101 -18.55 3.25 -7.40
N ILE A 102 -17.46 3.86 -6.87
CA ILE A 102 -16.86 5.07 -7.45
C ILE A 102 -15.48 4.72 -8.05
N LEU A 103 -14.55 4.20 -7.23
CA LEU A 103 -13.18 3.97 -7.69
C LEU A 103 -12.46 2.91 -6.84
N ALA A 104 -11.73 2.03 -7.51
CA ALA A 104 -10.73 1.17 -6.91
C ALA A 104 -9.35 1.58 -7.42
N PHE A 105 -8.44 1.96 -6.53
CA PHE A 105 -7.11 2.45 -6.89
C PHE A 105 -6.03 2.00 -5.92
N GLY A 106 -4.81 1.91 -6.44
CA GLY A 106 -3.60 1.63 -5.68
C GLY A 106 -2.68 2.84 -5.63
N ILE A 107 -1.84 2.90 -4.59
CA ILE A 107 -0.75 3.88 -4.47
C ILE A 107 0.58 3.13 -4.55
N HIS A 108 1.30 3.37 -5.64
CA HIS A 108 2.60 2.78 -5.91
C HIS A 108 3.72 3.80 -5.70
N ARG A 109 4.81 3.38 -5.01
CA ARG A 109 5.97 4.23 -4.73
C ARG A 109 7.00 4.18 -5.87
N GLY A 110 6.53 4.40 -7.08
CA GLY A 110 7.31 4.40 -8.31
C GLY A 110 6.56 5.07 -9.45
N LYS A 111 7.29 5.69 -10.36
CA LYS A 111 6.76 6.26 -11.59
C LYS A 111 6.23 5.14 -12.48
N LEU A 112 4.93 5.12 -12.71
CA LEU A 112 4.30 4.15 -13.62
C LEU A 112 4.27 4.69 -15.06
N PRO A 113 4.48 3.82 -16.04
CA PRO A 113 4.72 2.37 -15.94
C PRO A 113 6.18 1.97 -15.72
N ASP A 114 7.14 2.89 -15.68
CA ASP A 114 8.59 2.67 -15.75
C ASP A 114 9.11 1.82 -14.56
N TYR A 115 8.54 2.01 -13.38
CA TYR A 115 8.93 1.35 -12.13
C TYR A 115 7.79 0.48 -11.57
N ALA A 116 7.02 -0.18 -12.43
CA ALA A 116 5.99 -1.15 -12.01
C ALA A 116 6.62 -2.35 -11.28
N GLY A 117 5.87 -2.95 -10.34
CA GLY A 117 6.27 -4.16 -9.62
C GLY A 117 7.07 -3.90 -8.34
N ALA A 118 7.93 -4.86 -8.00
CA ALA A 118 8.60 -4.89 -6.70
C ALA A 118 9.76 -3.89 -6.57
N GLU A 119 9.90 -3.33 -5.36
CA GLU A 119 11.04 -2.49 -4.96
C GLU A 119 11.33 -1.26 -5.85
N PRO A 120 10.32 -0.45 -6.23
CA PRO A 120 10.50 0.68 -7.15
C PRO A 120 11.50 1.72 -6.63
N ILE A 121 11.53 1.99 -5.32
CA ILE A 121 12.50 2.90 -4.69
C ILE A 121 13.93 2.40 -4.90
N LYS A 122 14.18 1.10 -4.68
CA LYS A 122 15.49 0.51 -4.93
C LYS A 122 15.89 0.65 -6.39
N GLN A 123 14.97 0.41 -7.31
CA GLN A 123 15.22 0.56 -8.75
C GLN A 123 15.58 2.02 -9.10
N ALA A 124 14.85 3.00 -8.58
CA ALA A 124 15.11 4.42 -8.80
C ALA A 124 16.49 4.83 -8.26
N VAL A 125 16.85 4.40 -7.04
CA VAL A 125 18.16 4.68 -6.44
C VAL A 125 19.28 4.05 -7.25
N LEU A 126 19.13 2.80 -7.72
CA LEU A 126 20.11 2.13 -8.55
C LEU A 126 20.35 2.84 -9.90
N LYS A 127 19.35 3.55 -10.42
CA LYS A 127 19.43 4.36 -11.63
C LYS A 127 19.82 5.81 -11.38
N ASN A 128 20.18 6.17 -10.14
CA ASN A 128 20.55 7.52 -9.73
C ASN A 128 19.46 8.57 -10.04
N GLU A 129 18.18 8.19 -9.91
CA GLU A 129 17.07 9.12 -10.05
C GLU A 129 17.16 10.24 -9.01
N LYS A 130 16.68 11.43 -9.35
CA LYS A 130 16.71 12.59 -8.47
C LYS A 130 15.45 12.73 -7.62
N GLU A 131 14.43 11.99 -7.96
CA GLU A 131 13.14 12.00 -7.29
C GLU A 131 12.47 10.63 -7.32
N ILE A 132 11.62 10.35 -6.33
CA ILE A 132 10.68 9.25 -6.35
C ILE A 132 9.31 9.82 -6.75
N ILE A 133 8.70 9.26 -7.77
CA ILE A 133 7.34 9.59 -8.16
C ILE A 133 6.40 8.57 -7.52
N LEU A 134 5.49 9.02 -6.68
CA LEU A 134 4.37 8.20 -6.22
C LEU A 134 3.26 8.26 -7.27
N SER A 135 2.69 7.13 -7.62
CA SER A 135 1.63 7.05 -8.62
C SER A 135 0.36 6.47 -8.01
N ALA A 136 -0.73 7.22 -8.03
CA ALA A 136 -2.06 6.66 -7.81
C ALA A 136 -2.60 6.14 -9.16
N HIS A 137 -3.07 4.89 -9.21
CA HIS A 137 -3.49 4.25 -10.45
C HIS A 137 -4.73 3.38 -10.25
N HIS A 138 -5.52 3.19 -11.30
CA HIS A 138 -6.64 2.26 -11.28
C HIS A 138 -6.17 0.83 -10.97
N LEU A 139 -6.95 0.08 -10.19
CA LEU A 139 -6.71 -1.35 -10.00
C LEU A 139 -7.22 -2.13 -11.21
N GLU A 140 -6.32 -2.87 -11.84
CA GLU A 140 -6.58 -3.71 -13.01
C GLU A 140 -6.01 -5.13 -12.81
N PRO A 141 -6.39 -6.12 -13.66
CA PRO A 141 -5.88 -7.48 -13.59
C PRO A 141 -4.39 -7.63 -13.96
N LYS A 142 -3.62 -6.59 -13.81
CA LYS A 142 -2.17 -6.54 -14.03
C LYS A 142 -1.53 -5.74 -12.92
N ILE A 143 -0.44 -6.24 -12.36
CA ILE A 143 0.31 -5.55 -11.29
C ILE A 143 0.75 -4.18 -11.79
N ASP A 144 0.34 -3.13 -11.06
CA ASP A 144 0.64 -1.72 -11.33
C ASP A 144 0.39 -1.28 -12.79
N GLY A 145 -0.49 -2.01 -13.49
CA GLY A 145 -0.74 -1.82 -14.93
C GLY A 145 -1.90 -0.90 -15.26
N GLY A 146 -2.64 -0.42 -14.26
CA GLY A 146 -3.79 0.45 -14.48
C GLY A 146 -3.40 1.88 -14.85
N LYS A 147 -4.33 2.59 -15.48
CA LYS A 147 -4.13 4.00 -15.85
C LYS A 147 -3.80 4.84 -14.62
N VAL A 148 -2.75 5.66 -14.73
CA VAL A 148 -2.37 6.60 -13.68
C VAL A 148 -3.44 7.69 -13.55
N ILE A 149 -3.86 7.95 -12.31
CA ILE A 149 -4.86 8.97 -11.95
C ILE A 149 -4.15 10.29 -11.64
N THR A 150 -3.13 10.22 -10.78
CA THR A 150 -2.31 11.36 -10.39
C THR A 150 -0.95 10.88 -9.89
N THR A 151 -0.01 11.81 -9.84
CA THR A 151 1.34 11.55 -9.32
C THR A 151 1.74 12.62 -8.34
N GLU A 152 2.60 12.26 -7.39
CA GLU A 152 3.28 13.18 -6.46
C GLU A 152 4.76 12.87 -6.49
N SER A 153 5.60 13.89 -6.38
CA SER A 153 7.06 13.76 -6.46
C SER A 153 7.71 14.03 -5.10
N HIS A 154 8.67 13.19 -4.74
CA HIS A 154 9.53 13.37 -3.58
C HIS A 154 10.98 13.43 -4.01
N LYS A 155 11.66 14.55 -3.74
CA LYS A 155 13.07 14.75 -4.10
C LYS A 155 13.97 13.84 -3.27
N ILE A 156 14.88 13.12 -3.92
CA ILE A 156 15.86 12.28 -3.24
C ILE A 156 17.05 13.11 -2.77
N ASN A 157 17.37 13.03 -1.47
CA ASN A 157 18.56 13.58 -0.88
C ASN A 157 19.55 12.45 -0.55
N TYR A 158 20.46 12.16 -1.49
CA TYR A 158 21.50 11.17 -1.25
C TYR A 158 22.50 11.64 -0.20
N ASN A 159 22.66 10.83 0.86
CA ASN A 159 23.70 11.07 1.84
C ASN A 159 25.00 10.40 1.40
N GLN A 160 26.00 11.19 1.06
CA GLN A 160 27.32 10.70 0.60
C GLN A 160 28.09 9.91 1.66
N LYS A 161 27.75 10.04 2.94
CA LYS A 161 28.33 9.28 4.05
C LYS A 161 27.68 7.90 4.25
N MET A 162 26.55 7.64 3.59
CA MET A 162 25.81 6.40 3.64
C MET A 162 26.11 5.53 2.43
N ASN A 163 26.17 4.21 2.62
CA ASN A 163 26.20 3.28 1.51
C ASN A 163 24.84 3.24 0.78
N GLN A 164 24.78 2.54 -0.35
CA GLN A 164 23.59 2.50 -1.19
C GLN A 164 22.37 1.88 -0.44
N LYS A 165 22.59 0.84 0.37
CA LYS A 165 21.53 0.17 1.13
C LYS A 165 20.94 1.10 2.20
N GLU A 166 21.80 1.84 2.88
CA GLU A 166 21.40 2.84 3.89
C GLU A 166 20.62 3.99 3.25
N ASN A 167 21.07 4.49 2.08
CA ASN A 167 20.31 5.51 1.35
C ASN A 167 18.92 5.01 0.93
N ILE A 168 18.79 3.76 0.43
CA ILE A 168 17.49 3.17 0.08
C ILE A 168 16.57 3.13 1.29
N GLU A 169 17.08 2.71 2.46
CA GLU A 169 16.27 2.63 3.68
C GLU A 169 15.87 4.01 4.19
N ASN A 170 16.77 4.98 4.15
CA ASN A 170 16.48 6.36 4.50
C ASN A 170 15.37 6.95 3.63
N ILE A 171 15.49 6.82 2.31
CA ILE A 171 14.47 7.30 1.35
C ILE A 171 13.14 6.59 1.57
N ARG A 172 13.14 5.28 1.87
CA ARG A 172 11.91 4.55 2.20
C ARG A 172 11.20 5.17 3.40
N ASN A 173 11.96 5.53 4.44
CA ASN A 173 11.41 6.13 5.65
C ASN A 173 10.87 7.54 5.41
N GLU A 174 11.54 8.33 4.56
CA GLU A 174 11.12 9.70 4.21
C GLU A 174 9.77 9.74 3.48
N ILE A 175 9.47 8.70 2.66
CA ILE A 175 8.24 8.63 1.85
C ILE A 175 7.22 7.61 2.38
N THR A 176 7.31 7.25 3.65
CA THR A 176 6.35 6.41 4.37
C THR A 176 5.49 7.25 5.29
#